data_c79d6509980a7c431b285c2164d49109
#
_entry.id   c79d6509980a7c431b285c2164d49109
#
_cell.length_a   1.000
_cell.length_b   1.000
_cell.length_c   1.000
_cell.angle_alpha   90.00
_cell.angle_beta   90.00
_cell.angle_gamma   90.00
#
_symmetry.space_group_name_H-M   'P 1'
#
loop_
_entity.id
_entity.type
_entity.pdbx_description
1 polymer ?
#
loop_
_entity_poly.entity_id
_entity_poly.type
_entity_poly.pdbx_seq_one_letter_code
_entity_poly.pdbx_strand_id
1 'polypeptide(L)'
;MQATPGYTARMPTTATPAPHIWLHHLEDEADAAFLYRELAQAERDEGKAALYRKLASVEDRHVEMWRSLLAENGHQVEPPPPSRGARFRAWVARRVGAGFLLPMLLQEEGREVKGYLNLYRESPDGTVGPTALTLAKESKEHAETLARMSGTDGEPWHKTGAGGFLRNVVYGFNDGLTANFGLVAGMIGAQGGLQMASHAVVVAGLAGMAADALSMGSSGYLAAKSEREVFEHEIAMEKEEIRLMPELEQEELSLVYQAKGIPEPQAVALAAQIMTDPARALEEQVREELKIGEATSTPMREAWITGTATALGAFIPVAPLLFDTGPVAIWTSFALAMLSHFGVGAARSFFTGRGVIRSGMDMFLVGLGVAGLGYLLGDWIVKLL
;
A
#
# COMPACT_ATOMS: atom_id res chain seq x y z
N MET A 1 17.69 3.42 63.60
CA MET A 1 16.30 3.23 63.20
C MET A 1 15.96 4.40 62.27
N GLN A 2 16.26 4.26 60.99
CA GLN A 2 15.96 5.26 59.96
C GLN A 2 14.97 4.63 58.99
N ALA A 3 13.80 5.25 58.83
CA ALA A 3 12.72 4.82 57.97
C ALA A 3 13.05 5.16 56.53
N THR A 4 12.96 4.15 55.65
CA THR A 4 13.02 4.29 54.20
C THR A 4 11.72 4.91 53.65
N PRO A 5 11.78 5.88 52.73
CA PRO A 5 10.57 6.42 52.10
C PRO A 5 10.01 5.46 51.05
N GLY A 6 8.71 5.18 51.19
CA GLY A 6 7.96 4.35 50.29
C GLY A 6 7.92 4.89 48.87
N TYR A 7 8.22 4.02 47.94
CA TYR A 7 8.08 4.23 46.52
C TYR A 7 6.58 4.10 46.15
N THR A 8 5.89 5.22 46.06
CA THR A 8 4.54 5.25 45.49
C THR A 8 4.64 5.10 43.99
N ALA A 9 4.35 3.91 43.49
CA ALA A 9 4.15 3.68 42.05
C ALA A 9 3.00 4.61 41.58
N ARG A 10 3.35 5.63 40.80
CA ARG A 10 2.36 6.38 40.00
C ARG A 10 1.78 5.41 39.00
N MET A 11 0.50 5.07 39.17
CA MET A 11 -0.28 4.46 38.10
C MET A 11 -0.24 5.38 36.87
N PRO A 12 -0.09 4.84 35.65
CA PRO A 12 -0.19 5.66 34.46
C PRO A 12 -1.61 6.24 34.43
N THR A 13 -1.72 7.55 34.44
CA THR A 13 -2.95 8.27 34.14
C THR A 13 -3.37 7.84 32.74
N THR A 14 -4.48 7.13 32.62
CA THR A 14 -5.14 6.85 31.33
C THR A 14 -5.55 8.20 30.75
N ALA A 15 -4.71 8.74 29.88
CA ALA A 15 -5.02 9.94 29.15
C ALA A 15 -6.19 9.64 28.23
N THR A 16 -7.34 10.24 28.46
CA THR A 16 -8.49 10.17 27.53
C THR A 16 -8.01 10.72 26.18
N PRO A 17 -8.21 10.01 25.07
CA PRO A 17 -7.81 10.51 23.76
C PRO A 17 -8.38 11.90 23.52
N ALA A 18 -7.58 12.78 22.93
CA ALA A 18 -7.97 14.17 22.78
C ALA A 18 -9.21 14.33 21.88
N PRO A 19 -10.15 15.22 22.17
CA PRO A 19 -11.41 15.38 21.45
C PRO A 19 -11.28 15.55 19.92
N HIS A 20 -10.14 16.04 19.43
CA HIS A 20 -9.90 16.19 17.99
C HIS A 20 -9.78 14.85 17.24
N ILE A 21 -9.38 13.74 17.90
CA ILE A 21 -9.34 12.40 17.31
C ILE A 21 -10.77 11.91 17.08
N TRP A 22 -11.65 12.11 18.04
CA TRP A 22 -13.06 11.70 17.94
C TRP A 22 -13.82 12.52 16.90
N LEU A 23 -13.51 13.81 16.77
CA LEU A 23 -14.05 14.66 15.71
C LEU A 23 -13.61 14.19 14.33
N HIS A 24 -12.37 13.74 14.20
CA HIS A 24 -11.87 13.19 12.93
C HIS A 24 -12.61 11.89 12.55
N HIS A 25 -12.78 10.97 13.50
CA HIS A 25 -13.58 9.78 13.24
C HIS A 25 -15.04 10.11 12.88
N LEU A 26 -15.66 11.07 13.56
CA LEU A 26 -17.00 11.54 13.22
C LEU A 26 -17.09 12.10 11.79
N GLU A 27 -16.06 12.81 11.32
CA GLU A 27 -15.98 13.32 9.95
C GLU A 27 -15.80 12.18 8.93
N ASP A 28 -14.97 11.20 9.24
CA ASP A 28 -14.71 10.05 8.37
C ASP A 28 -15.99 9.21 8.18
N GLU A 29 -16.72 8.91 9.26
CA GLU A 29 -18.00 8.18 9.19
C GLU A 29 -19.08 8.95 8.40
N ALA A 30 -19.15 10.27 8.58
CA ALA A 30 -20.10 11.09 7.80
C ALA A 30 -19.75 11.11 6.30
N ASP A 31 -18.46 11.10 5.95
CA ASP A 31 -17.98 10.99 4.57
C ASP A 31 -18.29 9.60 4.00
N ALA A 32 -18.09 8.52 4.75
CA ALA A 32 -18.41 7.16 4.35
C ALA A 32 -19.92 7.00 4.09
N ALA A 33 -20.76 7.44 5.02
CA ALA A 33 -22.23 7.43 4.86
C ALA A 33 -22.67 8.17 3.57
N PHE A 34 -22.08 9.32 3.30
CA PHE A 34 -22.36 10.08 2.09
C PHE A 34 -21.91 9.31 0.83
N LEU A 35 -20.70 8.75 0.81
CA LEU A 35 -20.16 8.02 -0.34
C LEU A 35 -20.98 6.75 -0.64
N TYR A 36 -21.40 5.98 0.37
CA TYR A 36 -22.26 4.83 0.17
C TYR A 36 -23.64 5.19 -0.41
N ARG A 37 -24.23 6.33 -0.02
CA ARG A 37 -25.47 6.84 -0.65
C ARG A 37 -25.26 7.20 -2.11
N GLU A 38 -24.16 7.83 -2.44
CA GLU A 38 -23.81 8.20 -3.82
C GLU A 38 -23.56 6.96 -4.69
N LEU A 39 -22.90 5.93 -4.13
CA LEU A 39 -22.71 4.65 -4.79
C LEU A 39 -24.04 3.94 -5.05
N ALA A 40 -24.92 3.93 -4.06
CA ALA A 40 -26.25 3.34 -4.21
C ALA A 40 -27.07 3.98 -5.34
N GLN A 41 -26.89 5.29 -5.58
CA GLN A 41 -27.55 6.01 -6.67
C GLN A 41 -26.89 5.75 -8.04
N ALA A 42 -25.58 5.53 -8.06
CA ALA A 42 -24.82 5.32 -9.29
C ALA A 42 -24.84 3.85 -9.76
N GLU A 43 -25.18 2.92 -8.88
CA GLU A 43 -25.17 1.48 -9.15
C GLU A 43 -26.42 1.06 -9.95
N ARG A 44 -26.21 0.21 -10.97
CA ARG A 44 -27.29 -0.31 -11.83
C ARG A 44 -27.90 -1.63 -11.31
N ASP A 45 -27.12 -2.38 -10.56
CA ASP A 45 -27.57 -3.62 -9.93
C ASP A 45 -28.31 -3.28 -8.63
N GLU A 46 -29.61 -3.58 -8.60
CA GLU A 46 -30.46 -3.23 -7.45
C GLU A 46 -30.04 -3.98 -6.17
N GLY A 47 -29.47 -5.20 -6.28
CA GLY A 47 -28.95 -5.95 -5.14
C GLY A 47 -27.74 -5.24 -4.51
N LYS A 48 -26.82 -4.76 -5.34
CA LYS A 48 -25.66 -3.97 -4.90
C LYS A 48 -26.08 -2.60 -4.37
N ALA A 49 -27.02 -1.94 -5.04
CA ALA A 49 -27.55 -0.66 -4.59
C ALA A 49 -28.24 -0.77 -3.23
N ALA A 50 -29.02 -1.83 -2.99
CA ALA A 50 -29.64 -2.10 -1.69
C ALA A 50 -28.59 -2.33 -0.61
N LEU A 51 -27.49 -3.00 -0.91
CA LEU A 51 -26.41 -3.23 0.02
C LEU A 51 -25.66 -1.91 0.35
N TYR A 52 -25.36 -1.06 -0.61
CA TYR A 52 -24.78 0.25 -0.33
C TYR A 52 -25.69 1.13 0.52
N ARG A 53 -27.02 1.08 0.31
CA ARG A 53 -27.97 1.77 1.21
C ARG A 53 -27.94 1.24 2.64
N LYS A 54 -27.77 -0.08 2.79
CA LYS A 54 -27.63 -0.70 4.11
C LYS A 54 -26.33 -0.26 4.80
N LEU A 55 -25.19 -0.27 4.08
CA LEU A 55 -23.92 0.23 4.59
C LEU A 55 -24.05 1.71 5.01
N ALA A 56 -24.61 2.57 4.16
CA ALA A 56 -24.85 3.97 4.52
C ALA A 56 -25.66 4.14 5.82
N SER A 57 -26.66 3.28 6.07
CA SER A 57 -27.44 3.33 7.30
C SER A 57 -26.67 2.87 8.54
N VAL A 58 -25.64 2.04 8.37
CA VAL A 58 -24.74 1.64 9.45
C VAL A 58 -23.80 2.79 9.79
N GLU A 59 -23.21 3.44 8.78
CA GLU A 59 -22.35 4.62 9.01
C GLU A 59 -23.12 5.77 9.69
N ASP A 60 -24.41 5.94 9.38
CA ASP A 60 -25.24 6.90 10.12
C ASP A 60 -25.35 6.56 11.62
N ARG A 61 -25.38 5.27 11.97
CA ARG A 61 -25.36 4.86 13.38
C ARG A 61 -23.97 5.11 14.00
N HIS A 62 -22.89 4.89 13.27
CA HIS A 62 -21.54 5.19 13.73
C HIS A 62 -21.39 6.70 14.01
N VAL A 63 -21.87 7.55 13.11
CA VAL A 63 -21.95 9.00 13.34
C VAL A 63 -22.67 9.33 14.66
N GLU A 64 -23.83 8.69 14.93
CA GLU A 64 -24.58 8.95 16.15
C GLU A 64 -23.86 8.39 17.40
N MET A 65 -23.16 7.28 17.29
CA MET A 65 -22.33 6.74 18.39
C MET A 65 -21.22 7.71 18.76
N TRP A 66 -20.51 8.27 17.78
CA TRP A 66 -19.47 9.28 18.01
C TRP A 66 -20.05 10.58 18.59
N ARG A 67 -21.21 11.02 18.09
CA ARG A 67 -21.88 12.20 18.63
C ARG A 67 -22.30 12.02 20.09
N SER A 68 -22.86 10.87 20.42
CA SER A 68 -23.23 10.53 21.79
C SER A 68 -22.02 10.53 22.71
N LEU A 69 -20.93 9.91 22.29
CA LEU A 69 -19.67 9.88 23.03
C LEU A 69 -19.10 11.29 23.25
N LEU A 70 -19.13 12.13 22.23
CA LEU A 70 -18.70 13.54 22.33
C LEU A 70 -19.59 14.33 23.29
N ALA A 71 -20.92 14.14 23.22
CA ALA A 71 -21.88 14.81 24.09
C ALA A 71 -21.72 14.41 25.56
N GLU A 72 -21.48 13.13 25.85
CA GLU A 72 -21.17 12.62 27.21
C GLU A 72 -19.91 13.23 27.78
N ASN A 73 -18.98 13.63 26.92
CA ASN A 73 -17.74 14.32 27.31
C ASN A 73 -17.81 15.86 27.21
N GLY A 74 -19.02 16.42 27.10
CA GLY A 74 -19.27 17.87 27.13
C GLY A 74 -19.15 18.59 25.79
N HIS A 75 -19.02 17.87 24.68
CA HIS A 75 -18.90 18.41 23.33
C HIS A 75 -20.16 18.12 22.51
N GLN A 76 -21.08 19.08 22.40
CA GLN A 76 -22.24 18.97 21.52
C GLN A 76 -21.82 19.33 20.09
N VAL A 77 -21.93 18.35 19.17
CA VAL A 77 -21.53 18.52 17.77
C VAL A 77 -22.67 18.07 16.85
N GLU A 78 -22.95 18.87 15.82
CA GLU A 78 -23.86 18.45 14.75
C GLU A 78 -23.13 17.54 13.74
N PRO A 79 -23.86 16.66 13.00
CA PRO A 79 -23.24 15.86 11.96
C PRO A 79 -22.52 16.75 10.94
N PRO A 80 -21.23 16.52 10.68
CA PRO A 80 -20.51 17.38 9.73
C PRO A 80 -21.03 17.18 8.29
N PRO A 81 -21.03 18.23 7.47
CA PRO A 81 -21.34 18.10 6.06
C PRO A 81 -20.22 17.32 5.35
N PRO A 82 -20.54 16.59 4.24
CA PRO A 82 -19.52 15.85 3.50
C PRO A 82 -18.33 16.71 3.11
N SER A 83 -17.14 16.20 3.31
CA SER A 83 -15.88 16.90 3.01
C SER A 83 -15.76 17.22 1.51
N ARG A 84 -14.87 18.16 1.18
CA ARG A 84 -14.54 18.45 -0.24
C ARG A 84 -13.97 17.21 -0.94
N GLY A 85 -13.21 16.38 -0.22
CA GLY A 85 -12.66 15.14 -0.71
C GLY A 85 -13.75 14.10 -1.04
N ALA A 86 -14.70 13.89 -0.16
CA ALA A 86 -15.83 12.99 -0.39
C ALA A 86 -16.69 13.45 -1.59
N ARG A 87 -16.98 14.74 -1.68
CA ARG A 87 -17.74 15.30 -2.83
C ARG A 87 -16.99 15.13 -4.17
N PHE A 88 -15.68 15.31 -4.18
CA PHE A 88 -14.87 15.06 -5.37
C PHE A 88 -14.88 13.58 -5.75
N ARG A 89 -14.70 12.68 -4.79
CA ARG A 89 -14.77 11.22 -5.00
C ARG A 89 -16.13 10.78 -5.54
N ALA A 90 -17.22 11.29 -4.96
CA ALA A 90 -18.57 11.05 -5.45
C ALA A 90 -18.77 11.56 -6.90
N TRP A 91 -18.23 12.72 -7.23
CA TRP A 91 -18.26 13.24 -8.60
C TRP A 91 -17.51 12.34 -9.59
N VAL A 92 -16.33 11.81 -9.20
CA VAL A 92 -15.58 10.85 -10.03
C VAL A 92 -16.38 9.56 -10.21
N ALA A 93 -16.95 9.01 -9.12
CA ALA A 93 -17.74 7.79 -9.18
C ALA A 93 -18.95 7.88 -10.11
N ARG A 94 -19.62 9.03 -10.13
CA ARG A 94 -20.73 9.30 -11.07
C ARG A 94 -20.28 9.31 -12.53
N ARG A 95 -19.00 9.62 -12.82
CA ARG A 95 -18.45 9.68 -14.19
C ARG A 95 -17.81 8.36 -14.65
N VAL A 96 -17.12 7.68 -13.75
CA VAL A 96 -16.28 6.49 -14.07
C VAL A 96 -16.99 5.19 -13.67
N GLY A 97 -17.95 5.26 -12.75
CA GLY A 97 -18.68 4.11 -12.21
C GLY A 97 -18.32 3.77 -10.76
N ALA A 98 -19.24 3.08 -10.08
CA ALA A 98 -19.12 2.70 -8.66
C ALA A 98 -17.88 1.84 -8.37
N GLY A 99 -17.49 0.96 -9.28
CA GLY A 99 -16.33 0.07 -9.14
C GLY A 99 -14.98 0.78 -8.92
N PHE A 100 -14.86 2.04 -9.31
CA PHE A 100 -13.65 2.84 -9.09
C PHE A 100 -13.42 3.18 -7.61
N LEU A 101 -14.50 3.41 -6.85
CA LEU A 101 -14.41 3.77 -5.43
C LEU A 101 -14.28 2.56 -4.49
N LEU A 102 -14.70 1.39 -4.93
CA LEU A 102 -14.76 0.19 -4.07
C LEU A 102 -13.41 -0.16 -3.41
N PRO A 103 -12.26 -0.14 -4.12
CA PRO A 103 -10.95 -0.38 -3.49
C PRO A 103 -10.55 0.70 -2.48
N MET A 104 -11.02 1.94 -2.67
CA MET A 104 -10.74 3.06 -1.75
C MET A 104 -11.54 2.91 -0.47
N LEU A 105 -12.83 2.58 -0.58
CA LEU A 105 -13.70 2.35 0.57
C LEU A 105 -13.22 1.13 1.38
N LEU A 106 -12.87 0.03 0.73
CA LEU A 106 -12.24 -1.11 1.36
C LEU A 106 -10.98 -0.73 2.18
N GLN A 107 -10.19 0.20 1.66
CA GLN A 107 -9.01 0.69 2.36
C GLN A 107 -9.35 1.61 3.53
N GLU A 108 -10.42 2.41 3.42
CA GLU A 108 -10.90 3.27 4.50
C GLU A 108 -11.43 2.43 5.64
N GLU A 109 -12.30 1.45 5.40
CA GLU A 109 -12.77 0.49 6.40
C GLU A 109 -11.60 -0.22 7.12
N GLY A 110 -10.60 -0.68 6.38
CA GLY A 110 -9.42 -1.31 6.97
C GLY A 110 -8.57 -0.36 7.84
N ARG A 111 -8.58 0.96 7.58
CA ARG A 111 -7.94 1.95 8.44
C ARG A 111 -8.76 2.19 9.71
N GLU A 112 -10.07 2.27 9.58
CA GLU A 112 -11.00 2.46 10.70
C GLU A 112 -10.89 1.30 11.68
N VAL A 113 -10.93 0.04 11.22
CA VAL A 113 -10.70 -1.13 12.07
C VAL A 113 -9.41 -0.98 12.90
N LYS A 114 -8.31 -0.58 12.26
CA LYS A 114 -7.03 -0.37 12.97
C LYS A 114 -7.07 0.80 13.94
N GLY A 115 -7.71 1.90 13.55
CA GLY A 115 -7.89 3.09 14.37
C GLY A 115 -8.69 2.77 15.63
N TYR A 116 -9.81 2.09 15.49
CA TYR A 116 -10.69 1.70 16.60
C TYR A 116 -10.07 0.66 17.53
N LEU A 117 -9.33 -0.31 16.99
CA LEU A 117 -8.57 -1.25 17.80
C LEU A 117 -7.47 -0.56 18.62
N ASN A 118 -6.83 0.47 18.08
CA ASN A 118 -5.86 1.27 18.83
C ASN A 118 -6.54 2.06 19.96
N LEU A 119 -7.66 2.73 19.69
CA LEU A 119 -8.45 3.42 20.72
C LEU A 119 -8.90 2.47 21.84
N TYR A 120 -9.33 1.25 21.50
CA TYR A 120 -9.66 0.23 22.48
C TYR A 120 -8.45 -0.16 23.34
N ARG A 121 -7.27 -0.36 22.73
CA ARG A 121 -6.04 -0.73 23.46
C ARG A 121 -5.57 0.37 24.41
N GLU A 122 -5.74 1.64 24.03
CA GLU A 122 -5.36 2.77 24.86
C GLU A 122 -6.28 2.98 26.06
N SER A 123 -7.56 2.61 25.98
CA SER A 123 -8.55 2.78 27.04
C SER A 123 -9.60 1.68 27.07
N PRO A 124 -9.24 0.42 27.39
CA PRO A 124 -10.17 -0.74 27.31
C PRO A 124 -11.39 -0.60 28.23
N ASP A 125 -11.16 -0.11 29.45
CA ASP A 125 -12.17 0.04 30.51
C ASP A 125 -12.74 1.47 30.58
N GLY A 126 -12.35 2.35 29.68
CA GLY A 126 -12.83 3.73 29.59
C GLY A 126 -14.15 3.84 28.83
N THR A 127 -14.75 5.03 28.83
CA THR A 127 -16.00 5.31 28.10
C THR A 127 -15.90 5.08 26.59
N VAL A 128 -14.70 5.22 26.02
CA VAL A 128 -14.42 5.10 24.58
C VAL A 128 -14.17 3.66 24.13
N GLY A 129 -13.55 2.84 24.99
CA GLY A 129 -13.11 1.49 24.62
C GLY A 129 -14.22 0.58 24.09
N PRO A 130 -15.32 0.37 24.83
CA PRO A 130 -16.44 -0.46 24.38
C PRO A 130 -17.04 0.01 23.06
N THR A 131 -17.20 1.32 22.87
CA THR A 131 -17.68 1.93 21.62
C THR A 131 -16.72 1.67 20.48
N ALA A 132 -15.42 1.91 20.67
CA ALA A 132 -14.38 1.67 19.67
C ALA A 132 -14.31 0.18 19.27
N LEU A 133 -14.47 -0.74 20.19
CA LEU A 133 -14.50 -2.18 19.87
C LEU A 133 -15.74 -2.57 19.06
N THR A 134 -16.89 -1.98 19.34
CA THR A 134 -18.11 -2.20 18.57
C THR A 134 -17.95 -1.69 17.15
N LEU A 135 -17.47 -0.46 16.98
CA LEU A 135 -17.17 0.14 15.68
C LEU A 135 -16.15 -0.70 14.90
N ALA A 136 -15.05 -1.14 15.54
CA ALA A 136 -14.07 -2.00 14.88
C ALA A 136 -14.66 -3.30 14.32
N LYS A 137 -15.60 -3.92 15.02
CA LYS A 137 -16.28 -5.14 14.57
C LYS A 137 -17.22 -4.86 13.39
N GLU A 138 -18.01 -3.79 13.47
CA GLU A 138 -18.95 -3.43 12.40
C GLU A 138 -18.19 -3.02 11.13
N SER A 139 -17.13 -2.19 11.20
CA SER A 139 -16.29 -1.85 10.05
C SER A 139 -15.58 -3.08 9.47
N LYS A 140 -15.19 -4.07 10.30
CA LYS A 140 -14.67 -5.34 9.79
C LYS A 140 -15.70 -6.09 8.94
N GLU A 141 -16.94 -6.20 9.40
CA GLU A 141 -18.03 -6.85 8.66
C GLU A 141 -18.34 -6.12 7.34
N HIS A 142 -18.24 -4.79 7.33
CA HIS A 142 -18.40 -3.97 6.12
C HIS A 142 -17.30 -4.29 5.10
N ALA A 143 -16.05 -4.26 5.52
CA ALA A 143 -14.91 -4.57 4.68
C ALA A 143 -14.99 -5.98 4.09
N GLU A 144 -15.38 -7.00 4.86
CA GLU A 144 -15.59 -8.35 4.36
C GLU A 144 -16.73 -8.41 3.33
N THR A 145 -17.79 -7.64 3.55
CA THR A 145 -18.94 -7.57 2.63
C THR A 145 -18.54 -6.92 1.30
N LEU A 146 -17.81 -5.80 1.35
CA LEU A 146 -17.28 -5.11 0.17
C LEU A 146 -16.25 -5.98 -0.58
N ALA A 147 -15.40 -6.73 0.13
CA ALA A 147 -14.42 -7.64 -0.47
C ALA A 147 -15.13 -8.73 -1.27
N ARG A 148 -16.14 -9.36 -0.72
CA ARG A 148 -16.96 -10.36 -1.44
C ARG A 148 -17.61 -9.79 -2.69
N MET A 149 -18.09 -8.54 -2.65
CA MET A 149 -18.68 -7.87 -3.82
C MET A 149 -17.66 -7.58 -4.93
N SER A 150 -16.41 -7.31 -4.54
CA SER A 150 -15.32 -7.04 -5.48
C SER A 150 -14.69 -8.30 -6.08
N GLY A 151 -15.10 -9.49 -5.61
CA GLY A 151 -14.47 -10.76 -6.00
C GLY A 151 -13.06 -10.91 -5.46
N THR A 152 -12.74 -10.23 -4.36
CA THR A 152 -11.44 -10.31 -3.70
C THR A 152 -11.58 -11.30 -2.54
N ASP A 153 -10.90 -12.43 -2.60
CA ASP A 153 -10.82 -13.39 -1.50
C ASP A 153 -9.79 -12.89 -0.47
N GLY A 154 -10.14 -13.03 0.82
CA GLY A 154 -9.30 -12.68 1.95
C GLY A 154 -9.63 -11.36 2.63
N GLU A 155 -8.96 -11.10 3.75
CA GLU A 155 -9.11 -9.86 4.52
C GLU A 155 -8.48 -8.68 3.75
N PRO A 156 -9.26 -7.66 3.34
CA PRO A 156 -8.78 -6.58 2.43
C PRO A 156 -7.64 -5.73 2.98
N TRP A 157 -7.46 -5.74 4.30
CA TRP A 157 -6.37 -5.03 4.98
C TRP A 157 -5.06 -5.84 5.04
N HIS A 158 -5.08 -7.14 4.69
CA HIS A 158 -3.90 -7.97 4.52
C HIS A 158 -3.50 -8.05 3.04
N LYS A 159 -2.73 -7.06 2.59
CA LYS A 159 -2.29 -6.95 1.19
C LYS A 159 -1.06 -7.82 0.91
N THR A 160 -1.19 -9.12 1.06
CA THR A 160 -0.05 -10.04 0.85
C THR A 160 0.26 -10.28 -0.64
N GLY A 161 -0.74 -10.31 -1.53
CA GLY A 161 -0.54 -10.62 -2.96
C GLY A 161 -0.39 -9.40 -3.89
N ALA A 162 -1.07 -8.28 -3.62
CA ALA A 162 -1.00 -7.07 -4.48
C ALA A 162 0.31 -6.29 -4.31
N GLY A 163 1.05 -6.52 -3.20
CA GLY A 163 2.28 -5.81 -2.87
C GLY A 163 3.41 -6.00 -3.88
N GLY A 164 3.50 -7.16 -4.52
CA GLY A 164 4.56 -7.45 -5.49
C GLY A 164 4.40 -6.67 -6.80
N PHE A 165 3.26 -6.80 -7.45
CA PHE A 165 2.97 -6.12 -8.71
C PHE A 165 3.10 -4.59 -8.59
N LEU A 166 2.43 -4.02 -7.60
CA LEU A 166 2.43 -2.59 -7.42
C LEU A 166 3.79 -2.05 -7.01
N ARG A 167 4.53 -2.80 -6.15
CA ARG A 167 5.91 -2.48 -5.82
C ARG A 167 6.73 -2.36 -7.09
N ASN A 168 6.67 -3.32 -7.99
CA ASN A 168 7.44 -3.34 -9.22
C ASN A 168 7.07 -2.19 -10.18
N VAL A 169 5.77 -1.87 -10.29
CA VAL A 169 5.31 -0.70 -11.07
C VAL A 169 5.82 0.60 -10.47
N VAL A 170 5.63 0.80 -9.15
CA VAL A 170 6.04 2.05 -8.49
C VAL A 170 7.55 2.20 -8.49
N TYR A 171 8.29 1.13 -8.19
CA TYR A 171 9.75 1.20 -8.20
C TYR A 171 10.32 1.38 -9.61
N GLY A 172 9.85 0.62 -10.59
CA GLY A 172 10.30 0.77 -11.98
C GLY A 172 10.03 2.18 -12.51
N PHE A 173 8.81 2.69 -12.34
CA PHE A 173 8.47 4.04 -12.76
C PHE A 173 9.31 5.11 -12.07
N ASN A 174 9.47 5.01 -10.75
CA ASN A 174 10.28 5.96 -9.98
C ASN A 174 11.76 5.89 -10.36
N ASP A 175 12.28 4.70 -10.58
CA ASP A 175 13.67 4.49 -10.97
C ASP A 175 13.96 5.18 -12.30
N GLY A 176 13.18 4.88 -13.34
CA GLY A 176 13.34 5.52 -14.65
C GLY A 176 13.14 7.04 -14.62
N LEU A 177 12.11 7.52 -13.87
CA LEU A 177 11.88 8.95 -13.70
C LEU A 177 13.09 9.63 -13.05
N THR A 178 13.59 9.07 -11.95
CA THR A 178 14.67 9.68 -11.16
C THR A 178 16.02 9.63 -11.91
N ALA A 179 16.39 8.47 -12.46
CA ALA A 179 17.64 8.28 -13.16
C ALA A 179 17.73 9.18 -14.40
N ASN A 180 16.69 9.15 -15.23
CA ASN A 180 16.68 9.92 -16.47
C ASN A 180 16.48 11.42 -16.24
N PHE A 181 15.78 11.83 -15.18
CA PHE A 181 15.70 13.23 -14.78
C PHE A 181 17.07 13.77 -14.35
N GLY A 182 17.82 12.99 -13.58
CA GLY A 182 19.21 13.31 -13.21
C GLY A 182 20.13 13.41 -14.42
N LEU A 183 20.01 12.47 -15.38
CA LEU A 183 20.77 12.48 -16.64
C LEU A 183 20.48 13.73 -17.48
N VAL A 184 19.20 14.04 -17.71
CA VAL A 184 18.77 15.24 -18.45
C VAL A 184 19.28 16.52 -17.76
N ALA A 185 19.13 16.63 -16.45
CA ALA A 185 19.63 17.76 -15.68
C ALA A 185 21.16 17.89 -15.78
N GLY A 186 21.90 16.78 -15.70
CA GLY A 186 23.34 16.73 -15.86
C GLY A 186 23.80 17.18 -17.25
N MET A 187 23.15 16.72 -18.29
CA MET A 187 23.41 17.11 -19.66
C MET A 187 23.14 18.61 -19.89
N ILE A 188 22.08 19.17 -19.29
CA ILE A 188 21.80 20.61 -19.34
C ILE A 188 22.90 21.40 -18.61
N GLY A 189 23.32 20.94 -17.42
CA GLY A 189 24.41 21.53 -16.66
C GLY A 189 25.73 21.56 -17.46
N ALA A 190 26.05 20.46 -18.10
CA ALA A 190 27.23 20.32 -18.94
C ALA A 190 27.27 21.26 -20.17
N GLN A 191 26.12 21.74 -20.63
CA GLN A 191 26.03 22.68 -21.76
C GLN A 191 26.14 24.16 -21.34
N GLY A 192 26.42 24.45 -20.07
CA GLY A 192 26.62 25.82 -19.58
C GLY A 192 25.35 26.57 -19.23
N GLY A 193 24.22 25.87 -19.04
CA GLY A 193 23.05 26.46 -18.42
C GLY A 193 21.71 26.19 -19.09
N LEU A 194 20.67 26.87 -18.57
CA LEU A 194 19.25 26.65 -18.86
C LEU A 194 18.74 27.41 -20.12
N GLN A 195 19.62 27.95 -20.94
CA GLN A 195 19.20 28.80 -22.05
C GLN A 195 18.72 28.01 -23.28
N MET A 196 19.32 26.88 -23.57
CA MET A 196 18.93 25.99 -24.67
C MET A 196 19.48 24.57 -24.45
N ALA A 197 18.61 23.57 -24.52
CA ALA A 197 19.04 22.18 -24.58
C ALA A 197 19.42 21.82 -26.01
N SER A 198 20.54 21.12 -26.18
CA SER A 198 20.89 20.63 -27.53
C SER A 198 20.18 19.31 -27.84
N HIS A 199 20.15 18.91 -29.10
CA HIS A 199 19.67 17.60 -29.52
C HIS A 199 20.41 16.45 -28.81
N ALA A 200 21.65 16.67 -28.35
CA ALA A 200 22.38 15.70 -27.55
C ALA A 200 21.70 15.34 -26.22
N VAL A 201 21.02 16.30 -25.57
CA VAL A 201 20.22 16.03 -24.34
C VAL A 201 19.08 15.09 -24.66
N VAL A 202 18.38 15.33 -25.78
CA VAL A 202 17.26 14.48 -26.20
C VAL A 202 17.76 13.07 -26.54
N VAL A 203 18.82 12.96 -27.29
CA VAL A 203 19.41 11.66 -27.66
C VAL A 203 19.90 10.92 -26.41
N ALA A 204 20.58 11.59 -25.50
CA ALA A 204 21.03 10.99 -24.23
C ALA A 204 19.86 10.55 -23.37
N GLY A 205 18.82 11.38 -23.27
CA GLY A 205 17.59 11.04 -22.52
C GLY A 205 16.85 9.83 -23.10
N LEU A 206 16.71 9.74 -24.43
CA LEU A 206 16.09 8.58 -25.08
C LEU A 206 16.96 7.32 -24.96
N ALA A 207 18.28 7.44 -25.11
CA ALA A 207 19.20 6.33 -24.92
C ALA A 207 19.20 5.85 -23.46
N GLY A 208 19.22 6.78 -22.50
CA GLY A 208 19.07 6.49 -21.07
C GLY A 208 17.76 5.75 -20.77
N MET A 209 16.64 6.26 -21.26
CA MET A 209 15.33 5.60 -21.13
C MET A 209 15.36 4.15 -21.64
N ALA A 210 15.93 3.93 -22.83
CA ALA A 210 16.00 2.58 -23.39
C ALA A 210 16.92 1.66 -22.57
N ALA A 211 18.08 2.16 -22.15
CA ALA A 211 19.01 1.40 -21.32
C ALA A 211 18.42 1.04 -19.95
N ASP A 212 17.79 1.99 -19.28
CA ASP A 212 17.14 1.79 -17.98
C ASP A 212 15.98 0.78 -18.09
N ALA A 213 15.11 0.95 -19.10
CA ALA A 213 13.98 0.04 -19.31
C ALA A 213 14.44 -1.40 -19.57
N LEU A 214 15.48 -1.60 -20.38
CA LEU A 214 16.05 -2.93 -20.65
C LEU A 214 16.75 -3.50 -19.40
N SER A 215 17.49 -2.68 -18.67
CA SER A 215 18.16 -3.08 -17.44
C SER A 215 17.16 -3.52 -16.37
N MET A 216 16.17 -2.70 -16.10
CA MET A 216 15.13 -2.99 -15.10
C MET A 216 14.22 -4.17 -15.52
N GLY A 217 13.88 -4.25 -16.80
CA GLY A 217 13.16 -5.39 -17.34
C GLY A 217 13.93 -6.70 -17.19
N SER A 218 15.23 -6.69 -17.52
CA SER A 218 16.12 -7.84 -17.34
C SER A 218 16.27 -8.24 -15.86
N SER A 219 16.41 -7.25 -14.99
CA SER A 219 16.52 -7.46 -13.54
C SER A 219 15.23 -8.07 -12.98
N GLY A 220 14.05 -7.56 -13.39
CA GLY A 220 12.76 -8.11 -13.02
C GLY A 220 12.57 -9.55 -13.49
N TYR A 221 12.99 -9.85 -14.72
CA TYR A 221 13.00 -11.22 -15.25
C TYR A 221 13.85 -12.15 -14.42
N LEU A 222 15.11 -11.75 -14.17
CA LEU A 222 16.08 -12.59 -13.48
C LEU A 222 15.70 -12.81 -12.01
N ALA A 223 15.20 -11.78 -11.33
CA ALA A 223 14.72 -11.89 -9.96
C ALA A 223 13.57 -12.90 -9.83
N ALA A 224 12.53 -12.75 -10.66
CA ALA A 224 11.39 -13.67 -10.64
C ALA A 224 11.76 -15.09 -11.08
N LYS A 225 12.71 -15.22 -12.02
CA LYS A 225 13.21 -16.54 -12.45
C LYS A 225 13.99 -17.21 -11.34
N SER A 226 14.91 -16.48 -10.66
CA SER A 226 15.71 -17.03 -9.56
C SER A 226 14.84 -17.42 -8.38
N GLU A 227 13.85 -16.61 -8.01
CA GLU A 227 12.88 -16.93 -6.96
C GLU A 227 12.13 -18.22 -7.28
N ARG A 228 11.66 -18.36 -8.50
CA ARG A 228 10.98 -19.56 -8.96
C ARG A 228 11.89 -20.80 -8.94
N GLU A 229 13.14 -20.68 -9.39
CA GLU A 229 14.12 -21.77 -9.38
C GLU A 229 14.43 -22.21 -7.95
N VAL A 230 14.52 -21.28 -6.99
CA VAL A 230 14.67 -21.60 -5.57
C VAL A 230 13.45 -22.35 -5.08
N PHE A 231 12.23 -21.87 -5.33
CA PHE A 231 11.01 -22.56 -4.90
C PHE A 231 10.88 -23.97 -5.48
N GLU A 232 11.15 -24.13 -6.79
CA GLU A 232 11.14 -25.44 -7.43
C GLU A 232 12.17 -26.40 -6.79
N HIS A 233 13.33 -25.88 -6.39
CA HIS A 233 14.36 -26.65 -5.70
C HIS A 233 13.93 -27.08 -4.29
N GLU A 234 13.44 -26.16 -3.49
CA GLU A 234 12.94 -26.43 -2.13
C GLU A 234 11.78 -27.43 -2.14
N ILE A 235 10.81 -27.26 -3.05
CA ILE A 235 9.69 -28.20 -3.20
C ILE A 235 10.18 -29.58 -3.63
N ALA A 236 11.22 -29.66 -4.48
CA ALA A 236 11.79 -30.94 -4.88
C ALA A 236 12.52 -31.64 -3.72
N MET A 237 13.22 -30.89 -2.87
CA MET A 237 13.84 -31.39 -1.67
C MET A 237 12.80 -31.92 -0.68
N GLU A 238 11.80 -31.13 -0.38
CA GLU A 238 10.70 -31.47 0.52
C GLU A 238 9.99 -32.77 0.09
N LYS A 239 9.73 -32.90 -1.22
CA LYS A 239 9.17 -34.14 -1.78
C LYS A 239 10.06 -35.37 -1.56
N GLU A 240 11.35 -35.17 -1.63
CA GLU A 240 12.32 -36.24 -1.38
C GLU A 240 12.40 -36.62 0.11
N GLU A 241 12.32 -35.65 1.02
CA GLU A 241 12.29 -35.81 2.45
C GLU A 241 11.04 -36.55 2.90
N ILE A 242 9.86 -36.17 2.45
CA ILE A 242 8.61 -36.92 2.68
C ILE A 242 8.74 -38.38 2.23
N ARG A 243 9.46 -38.65 1.13
CA ARG A 243 9.64 -40.00 0.59
C ARG A 243 10.64 -40.84 1.41
N LEU A 244 11.72 -40.22 1.86
CA LEU A 244 12.84 -40.92 2.51
C LEU A 244 12.71 -40.97 4.02
N MET A 245 12.10 -39.92 4.64
CA MET A 245 12.05 -39.74 6.08
C MET A 245 10.63 -39.34 6.58
N PRO A 246 9.59 -40.07 6.19
CA PRO A 246 8.19 -39.67 6.46
C PRO A 246 7.86 -39.53 7.95
N GLU A 247 8.60 -40.23 8.82
CA GLU A 247 8.39 -40.17 10.27
C GLU A 247 8.91 -38.85 10.85
N LEU A 248 10.03 -38.32 10.33
CA LEU A 248 10.59 -37.03 10.72
C LEU A 248 9.71 -35.89 10.21
N GLU A 249 9.28 -35.97 8.97
CA GLU A 249 8.39 -35.00 8.36
C GLU A 249 7.03 -34.91 9.10
N GLN A 250 6.51 -36.05 9.55
CA GLN A 250 5.31 -36.06 10.39
C GLN A 250 5.55 -35.37 11.75
N GLU A 251 6.73 -35.56 12.35
CA GLU A 251 7.08 -34.90 13.62
C GLU A 251 7.22 -33.41 13.43
N GLU A 252 7.91 -32.96 12.38
CA GLU A 252 8.04 -31.51 12.00
C GLU A 252 6.69 -30.84 11.77
N LEU A 253 5.83 -31.45 10.97
CA LEU A 253 4.48 -30.93 10.73
C LEU A 253 3.68 -30.85 12.03
N SER A 254 3.84 -31.84 12.95
CA SER A 254 3.18 -31.78 14.25
C SER A 254 3.70 -30.61 15.11
N LEU A 255 5.01 -30.33 15.06
CA LEU A 255 5.61 -29.18 15.75
C LEU A 255 5.13 -27.84 15.19
N VAL A 256 4.98 -27.73 13.87
CA VAL A 256 4.40 -26.55 13.23
C VAL A 256 2.98 -26.29 13.74
N TYR A 257 2.16 -27.32 13.85
CA TYR A 257 0.80 -27.19 14.39
C TYR A 257 0.77 -26.86 15.88
N GLN A 258 1.69 -27.42 16.67
CA GLN A 258 1.84 -27.05 18.09
C GLN A 258 2.25 -25.59 18.25
N ALA A 259 3.14 -25.07 17.39
CA ALA A 259 3.52 -23.67 17.37
C ALA A 259 2.34 -22.74 17.04
N LYS A 260 1.32 -23.25 16.33
CA LYS A 260 0.04 -22.54 16.07
C LYS A 260 -0.97 -22.66 17.22
N GLY A 261 -0.61 -23.33 18.33
CA GLY A 261 -1.45 -23.47 19.52
C GLY A 261 -2.35 -24.70 19.51
N ILE A 262 -2.18 -25.65 18.59
CA ILE A 262 -2.91 -26.92 18.61
C ILE A 262 -2.28 -27.80 19.70
N PRO A 263 -3.08 -28.40 20.62
CA PRO A 263 -2.56 -29.31 21.63
C PRO A 263 -1.83 -30.49 21.00
N GLU A 264 -0.70 -30.91 21.60
CA GLU A 264 0.20 -31.95 21.08
C GLU A 264 -0.52 -33.21 20.60
N PRO A 265 -1.47 -33.86 21.36
CA PRO A 265 -2.13 -35.06 20.88
C PRO A 265 -2.96 -34.85 19.59
N GLN A 266 -3.52 -33.67 19.44
CA GLN A 266 -4.30 -33.32 18.24
C GLN A 266 -3.39 -32.97 17.05
N ALA A 267 -2.27 -32.28 17.31
CA ALA A 267 -1.29 -31.92 16.31
C ALA A 267 -0.64 -33.18 15.71
N VAL A 268 -0.25 -34.13 16.54
CA VAL A 268 0.29 -35.44 16.11
C VAL A 268 -0.73 -36.22 15.28
N ALA A 269 -1.99 -36.28 15.74
CA ALA A 269 -3.04 -36.99 15.00
C ALA A 269 -3.33 -36.34 13.63
N LEU A 270 -3.33 -35.01 13.57
CA LEU A 270 -3.54 -34.26 12.32
C LEU A 270 -2.38 -34.46 11.35
N ALA A 271 -1.13 -34.36 11.82
CA ALA A 271 0.05 -34.61 11.01
C ALA A 271 0.05 -36.04 10.45
N ALA A 272 -0.23 -37.04 11.29
CA ALA A 272 -0.33 -38.44 10.86
C ALA A 272 -1.41 -38.62 9.77
N GLN A 273 -2.56 -37.95 9.90
CA GLN A 273 -3.62 -38.04 8.90
C GLN A 273 -3.20 -37.40 7.56
N ILE A 274 -2.50 -36.29 7.59
CA ILE A 274 -2.02 -35.59 6.37
C ILE A 274 -0.95 -36.42 5.68
N MET A 275 -0.01 -36.98 6.41
CA MET A 275 1.06 -37.81 5.89
C MET A 275 0.61 -39.13 5.25
N THR A 276 -0.65 -39.52 5.41
CA THR A 276 -1.21 -40.71 4.70
C THR A 276 -1.30 -40.49 3.18
N ASP A 277 -1.36 -39.28 2.70
CA ASP A 277 -1.36 -38.90 1.29
C ASP A 277 -0.12 -38.03 0.98
N PRO A 278 0.89 -38.56 0.27
CA PRO A 278 2.12 -37.83 -0.03
C PRO A 278 1.90 -36.52 -0.82
N ALA A 279 0.87 -36.46 -1.65
CA ALA A 279 0.57 -35.24 -2.42
C ALA A 279 0.02 -34.15 -1.50
N ARG A 280 -0.86 -34.52 -0.59
CA ARG A 280 -1.42 -33.63 0.42
C ARG A 280 -0.37 -33.22 1.46
N ALA A 281 0.50 -34.14 1.85
CA ALA A 281 1.62 -33.84 2.75
C ALA A 281 2.53 -32.75 2.15
N LEU A 282 2.93 -32.93 0.88
CA LEU A 282 3.75 -31.94 0.18
C LEU A 282 3.05 -30.56 0.09
N GLU A 283 1.77 -30.52 -0.28
CA GLU A 283 1.01 -29.26 -0.35
C GLU A 283 0.97 -28.54 1.00
N GLU A 284 0.75 -29.30 2.08
CA GLU A 284 0.68 -28.76 3.42
C GLU A 284 2.03 -28.24 3.92
N GLN A 285 3.13 -28.99 3.71
CA GLN A 285 4.47 -28.58 4.12
C GLN A 285 4.98 -27.39 3.30
N VAL A 286 4.76 -27.39 2.00
CA VAL A 286 5.06 -26.22 1.14
C VAL A 286 4.37 -24.97 1.66
N ARG A 287 3.12 -25.07 2.10
CA ARG A 287 2.37 -23.93 2.63
C ARG A 287 2.81 -23.52 4.03
N GLU A 288 3.02 -24.47 4.91
CA GLU A 288 3.16 -24.25 6.34
C GLU A 288 4.60 -24.12 6.80
N GLU A 289 5.50 -24.90 6.25
CA GLU A 289 6.93 -24.91 6.57
C GLU A 289 7.71 -23.99 5.65
N LEU A 290 7.67 -24.22 4.35
CA LEU A 290 8.39 -23.41 3.36
C LEU A 290 7.76 -22.04 3.17
N LYS A 291 6.48 -21.87 3.55
CA LYS A 291 5.71 -20.62 3.40
C LYS A 291 5.71 -20.10 1.96
N ILE A 292 5.85 -21.00 1.01
CA ILE A 292 5.80 -20.70 -0.42
C ILE A 292 4.32 -20.53 -0.78
N GLY A 293 3.93 -19.28 -1.09
CA GLY A 293 2.62 -18.98 -1.64
C GLY A 293 2.53 -19.34 -3.12
N GLU A 294 1.32 -19.35 -3.67
CA GLU A 294 1.15 -19.52 -5.12
C GLU A 294 1.96 -18.49 -5.89
N ALA A 295 2.79 -18.94 -6.84
CA ALA A 295 3.56 -18.09 -7.71
C ALA A 295 2.60 -17.32 -8.64
N THR A 296 2.31 -16.08 -8.29
CA THR A 296 1.30 -15.24 -8.97
C THR A 296 1.80 -14.61 -10.27
N SER A 297 3.11 -14.63 -10.53
CA SER A 297 3.68 -13.96 -11.70
C SER A 297 4.70 -14.83 -12.44
N THR A 298 4.72 -14.68 -13.78
CA THR A 298 5.76 -15.30 -14.61
C THR A 298 6.94 -14.34 -14.79
N PRO A 299 8.20 -14.84 -14.92
CA PRO A 299 9.37 -14.00 -15.12
C PRO A 299 9.22 -13.00 -16.26
N MET A 300 8.61 -13.42 -17.37
CA MET A 300 8.37 -12.55 -18.52
C MET A 300 7.37 -11.43 -18.22
N ARG A 301 6.33 -11.71 -17.43
CA ARG A 301 5.37 -10.69 -16.98
C ARG A 301 6.05 -9.63 -16.12
N GLU A 302 6.91 -10.06 -15.18
CA GLU A 302 7.67 -9.14 -14.33
C GLU A 302 8.63 -8.27 -15.15
N ALA A 303 9.31 -8.85 -16.13
CA ALA A 303 10.16 -8.11 -17.06
C ALA A 303 9.39 -7.00 -17.78
N TRP A 304 8.24 -7.32 -18.36
CA TRP A 304 7.42 -6.34 -19.06
C TRP A 304 6.85 -5.27 -18.15
N ILE A 305 6.36 -5.64 -16.97
CA ILE A 305 5.79 -4.70 -16.01
C ILE A 305 6.87 -3.70 -15.56
N THR A 306 8.01 -4.21 -15.11
CA THR A 306 9.10 -3.36 -14.58
C THR A 306 9.71 -2.52 -15.69
N GLY A 307 10.05 -3.12 -16.84
CA GLY A 307 10.65 -2.42 -17.95
C GLY A 307 9.77 -1.34 -18.58
N THR A 308 8.47 -1.60 -18.76
CA THR A 308 7.54 -0.59 -19.29
C THR A 308 7.27 0.52 -18.28
N ALA A 309 7.15 0.20 -16.98
CA ALA A 309 7.02 1.21 -15.94
C ALA A 309 8.23 2.13 -15.90
N THR A 310 9.45 1.57 -15.99
CA THR A 310 10.71 2.33 -16.07
C THR A 310 10.74 3.22 -17.31
N ALA A 311 10.39 2.69 -18.48
CA ALA A 311 10.34 3.47 -19.73
C ALA A 311 9.40 4.67 -19.62
N LEU A 312 8.19 4.46 -19.06
CA LEU A 312 7.21 5.52 -18.86
C LEU A 312 7.70 6.60 -17.90
N GLY A 313 8.32 6.21 -16.80
CA GLY A 313 8.92 7.16 -15.86
C GLY A 313 10.05 7.96 -16.50
N ALA A 314 10.97 7.27 -17.18
CA ALA A 314 12.13 7.88 -17.85
C ALA A 314 11.74 8.79 -19.03
N PHE A 315 10.59 8.54 -19.66
CA PHE A 315 10.11 9.36 -20.77
C PHE A 315 9.67 10.76 -20.33
N ILE A 316 9.19 10.93 -19.11
CA ILE A 316 8.60 12.19 -18.62
C ILE A 316 9.56 13.39 -18.75
N PRO A 317 10.80 13.33 -18.24
CA PRO A 317 11.71 14.46 -18.37
C PRO A 317 12.18 14.73 -19.80
N VAL A 318 12.07 13.76 -20.71
CA VAL A 318 12.49 13.89 -22.12
C VAL A 318 11.37 14.41 -23.00
N ALA A 319 10.13 14.08 -22.69
CA ALA A 319 8.98 14.37 -23.55
C ALA A 319 8.85 15.83 -24.01
N PRO A 320 8.95 16.85 -23.14
CA PRO A 320 8.88 18.26 -23.58
C PRO A 320 10.03 18.65 -24.53
N LEU A 321 11.21 18.06 -24.34
CA LEU A 321 12.39 18.36 -25.13
C LEU A 321 12.35 17.77 -26.55
N LEU A 322 11.43 16.85 -26.83
CA LEU A 322 11.17 16.35 -28.18
C LEU A 322 10.47 17.38 -29.07
N PHE A 323 9.74 18.31 -28.48
CA PHE A 323 8.96 19.30 -29.23
C PHE A 323 9.69 20.64 -29.35
N ASP A 324 10.45 21.01 -28.35
CA ASP A 324 11.24 22.25 -28.31
C ASP A 324 12.44 22.05 -27.37
N THR A 325 13.54 22.73 -27.65
CA THR A 325 14.78 22.69 -26.87
C THR A 325 15.06 23.99 -26.12
N GLY A 326 14.13 24.95 -26.20
CA GLY A 326 14.22 26.25 -25.55
C GLY A 326 13.96 26.22 -24.03
N PRO A 327 14.10 27.36 -23.36
CA PRO A 327 13.90 27.48 -21.92
C PRO A 327 12.52 27.00 -21.45
N VAL A 328 11.48 27.20 -22.26
CA VAL A 328 10.12 26.76 -21.94
C VAL A 328 10.04 25.23 -21.83
N ALA A 329 10.66 24.50 -22.76
CA ALA A 329 10.69 23.05 -22.74
C ALA A 329 11.50 22.51 -21.54
N ILE A 330 12.62 23.15 -21.22
CA ILE A 330 13.45 22.80 -20.05
C ILE A 330 12.62 22.94 -18.75
N TRP A 331 11.96 24.08 -18.55
CA TRP A 331 11.17 24.30 -17.34
C TRP A 331 9.91 23.43 -17.30
N THR A 332 9.30 23.13 -18.45
CA THR A 332 8.18 22.19 -18.55
C THR A 332 8.63 20.78 -18.19
N SER A 333 9.78 20.34 -18.68
CA SER A 333 10.42 19.05 -18.32
C SER A 333 10.64 18.97 -16.80
N PHE A 334 11.25 19.99 -16.21
CA PHE A 334 11.44 20.08 -14.77
C PHE A 334 10.13 20.00 -14.00
N ALA A 335 9.13 20.82 -14.38
CA ALA A 335 7.83 20.86 -13.70
C ALA A 335 7.08 19.51 -13.77
N LEU A 336 7.06 18.88 -14.96
CA LEU A 336 6.41 17.57 -15.14
C LEU A 336 7.13 16.48 -14.33
N ALA A 337 8.46 16.45 -14.32
CA ALA A 337 9.21 15.50 -13.51
C ALA A 337 8.95 15.71 -12.02
N MET A 338 8.94 16.95 -11.52
CA MET A 338 8.65 17.25 -10.11
C MET A 338 7.22 16.89 -9.70
N LEU A 339 6.23 17.18 -10.56
CA LEU A 339 4.84 16.76 -10.33
C LEU A 339 4.71 15.24 -10.31
N SER A 340 5.44 14.54 -11.19
CA SER A 340 5.44 13.09 -11.23
C SER A 340 6.09 12.47 -10.00
N HIS A 341 7.20 13.02 -9.50
CA HIS A 341 7.79 12.59 -8.23
C HIS A 341 6.80 12.76 -7.06
N PHE A 342 6.13 13.91 -6.98
CA PHE A 342 5.10 14.12 -5.98
C PHE A 342 3.96 13.10 -6.14
N GLY A 343 3.51 12.84 -7.38
CA GLY A 343 2.45 11.87 -7.69
C GLY A 343 2.81 10.44 -7.28
N VAL A 344 4.05 10.01 -7.54
CA VAL A 344 4.57 8.70 -7.09
C VAL A 344 4.58 8.62 -5.57
N GLY A 345 5.06 9.64 -4.89
CA GLY A 345 5.02 9.72 -3.43
C GLY A 345 3.60 9.68 -2.88
N ALA A 346 2.68 10.43 -3.51
CA ALA A 346 1.27 10.39 -3.17
C ALA A 346 0.66 9.00 -3.39
N ALA A 347 0.93 8.35 -4.53
CA ALA A 347 0.49 6.98 -4.79
C ALA A 347 1.05 5.98 -3.76
N ARG A 348 2.33 6.12 -3.39
CA ARG A 348 2.95 5.30 -2.34
C ARG A 348 2.24 5.42 -0.99
N SER A 349 1.67 6.58 -0.67
CA SER A 349 0.96 6.80 0.60
C SER A 349 -0.21 5.84 0.79
N PHE A 350 -0.91 5.47 -0.29
CA PHE A 350 -2.02 4.51 -0.25
C PHE A 350 -1.62 3.11 0.25
N PHE A 351 -0.33 2.77 0.14
CA PHE A 351 0.19 1.46 0.56
C PHE A 351 0.94 1.51 1.88
N THR A 352 1.52 2.66 2.22
CA THR A 352 2.35 2.82 3.42
C THR A 352 1.56 3.33 4.63
N GLY A 353 0.30 3.75 4.43
CA GLY A 353 -0.52 4.35 5.48
C GLY A 353 -0.02 5.73 5.96
N ARG A 354 0.93 6.34 5.24
CA ARG A 354 1.42 7.69 5.53
C ARG A 354 0.50 8.75 4.91
N GLY A 355 0.55 9.96 5.43
CA GLY A 355 -0.19 11.08 4.82
C GLY A 355 0.28 11.38 3.40
N VAL A 356 -0.67 11.60 2.47
CA VAL A 356 -0.43 11.83 1.04
C VAL A 356 0.56 12.97 0.78
N ILE A 357 0.36 14.11 1.46
CA ILE A 357 1.22 15.29 1.30
C ILE A 357 2.65 15.00 1.78
N ARG A 358 2.80 14.35 2.94
CA ARG A 358 4.13 14.03 3.49
C ARG A 358 4.88 13.07 2.56
N SER A 359 4.22 12.01 2.10
CA SER A 359 4.82 11.03 1.20
C SER A 359 5.13 11.63 -0.19
N GLY A 360 4.25 12.53 -0.69
CA GLY A 360 4.49 13.29 -1.91
C GLY A 360 5.70 14.23 -1.79
N MET A 361 5.81 14.94 -0.67
CA MET A 361 6.95 15.85 -0.42
C MET A 361 8.27 15.11 -0.24
N ASP A 362 8.28 13.93 0.38
CA ASP A 362 9.48 13.10 0.49
C ASP A 362 10.06 12.80 -0.91
N MET A 363 9.20 12.36 -1.85
CA MET A 363 9.63 12.06 -3.21
C MET A 363 9.95 13.32 -4.03
N PHE A 364 9.22 14.41 -3.81
CA PHE A 364 9.52 15.70 -4.42
C PHE A 364 10.94 16.19 -4.06
N LEU A 365 11.31 16.07 -2.78
CA LEU A 365 12.65 16.46 -2.32
C LEU A 365 13.75 15.55 -2.89
N VAL A 366 13.48 14.25 -3.06
CA VAL A 366 14.38 13.32 -3.75
C VAL A 366 14.62 13.76 -5.20
N GLY A 367 13.52 14.01 -5.94
CA GLY A 367 13.62 14.48 -7.34
C GLY A 367 14.39 15.80 -7.47
N LEU A 368 14.12 16.76 -6.57
CA LEU A 368 14.82 18.03 -6.54
C LEU A 368 16.32 17.85 -6.26
N GLY A 369 16.66 16.98 -5.30
CA GLY A 369 18.06 16.66 -4.97
C GLY A 369 18.79 16.02 -6.14
N VAL A 370 18.17 15.06 -6.84
CA VAL A 370 18.76 14.39 -8.00
C VAL A 370 18.98 15.37 -9.16
N ALA A 371 17.99 16.22 -9.46
CA ALA A 371 18.14 17.24 -10.50
C ALA A 371 19.24 18.24 -10.17
N GLY A 372 19.28 18.73 -8.94
CA GLY A 372 20.29 19.68 -8.49
C GLY A 372 21.72 19.09 -8.54
N LEU A 373 21.89 17.89 -8.00
CA LEU A 373 23.18 17.19 -8.04
C LEU A 373 23.57 16.84 -9.46
N GLY A 374 22.67 16.35 -10.30
CA GLY A 374 22.92 16.05 -11.69
C GLY A 374 23.42 17.28 -12.43
N TYR A 375 22.67 18.40 -12.31
CA TYR A 375 23.06 19.67 -12.95
C TYR A 375 24.45 20.16 -12.52
N LEU A 376 24.72 20.18 -11.21
CA LEU A 376 25.99 20.62 -10.66
C LEU A 376 27.17 19.72 -11.09
N LEU A 377 26.96 18.41 -11.11
CA LEU A 377 27.96 17.46 -11.58
C LEU A 377 28.25 17.65 -13.06
N GLY A 378 27.22 17.85 -13.89
CA GLY A 378 27.40 18.12 -15.32
C GLY A 378 28.22 19.40 -15.58
N ASP A 379 27.87 20.51 -14.92
CA ASP A 379 28.59 21.77 -15.00
C ASP A 379 30.06 21.64 -14.53
N TRP A 380 30.25 20.90 -13.41
CA TRP A 380 31.57 20.68 -12.84
C TRP A 380 32.48 19.81 -13.75
N ILE A 381 31.95 18.70 -14.29
CA ILE A 381 32.70 17.80 -15.16
C ILE A 381 33.21 18.52 -16.40
N VAL A 382 32.36 19.34 -17.04
CA VAL A 382 32.76 20.09 -18.24
C VAL A 382 33.84 21.13 -17.93
N LYS A 383 33.85 21.72 -16.75
CA LYS A 383 34.91 22.65 -16.32
C LYS A 383 36.25 21.98 -16.00
N LEU A 384 36.21 20.65 -15.77
CA LEU A 384 37.44 19.85 -15.55
C LEU A 384 38.05 19.30 -16.83
N LEU A 385 37.24 19.11 -17.88
CA LEU A 385 37.70 18.65 -19.22
C LEU A 385 38.16 19.80 -20.09
#